data_5968f4cfa06c4d44b1b90b7607851dc8
#
_entry.id   5968f4cfa06c4d44b1b90b7607851dc8
#
_cell.length_a   1.000
_cell.length_b   1.000
_cell.length_c   1.000
_cell.angle_alpha   90.00
_cell.angle_beta   90.00
_cell.angle_gamma   90.00
#
_symmetry.space_group_name_H-M   'P 1'
#
loop_
_entity.id
_entity.type
_entity.pdbx_description
1 polymer ?
#
loop_
_entity_poly.entity_id
_entity_poly.type
_entity_poly.pdbx_seq_one_letter_code
_entity_poly.pdbx_strand_id
1 'polypeptide(L)'
;MKKIDTIVVAPHFYTMEGAGVGYHSDAAMAVDGGKILKVGNRAEILAEYTAEEMITLDHHMVLPGFIDGHMHTACNIMRGLAQDTNSWMMFGLQPFDNAVNDEERDAGSRVAILEAVRAGTTTLGDYDSKMENVCAFIDKVGARGNIAQTIRAAKRRVYQPGELYEFDDAMGEESLNRNIDLYNKWNNKAGGRIKILFGPQGADFVSPEMLLRIQKAVKERGTKIHMHVQQGDRETYQICLLYTSPSPRDCS
;
A
#
# COMPACT_ATOMS: atom_id res chain seq x y z
N MET A 1 -11.88 39.22 -5.78
CA MET A 1 -10.97 38.10 -5.43
C MET A 1 -11.62 37.25 -4.36
N LYS A 2 -11.64 35.94 -4.54
CA LYS A 2 -12.12 34.99 -3.52
C LYS A 2 -11.04 34.77 -2.48
N LYS A 3 -11.36 34.90 -1.18
CA LYS A 3 -10.40 34.55 -0.10
C LYS A 3 -10.36 33.02 0.10
N ILE A 4 -9.16 32.47 0.18
CA ILE A 4 -8.86 31.03 0.35
C ILE A 4 -7.74 30.82 1.37
N ASP A 5 -7.46 29.57 1.73
CA ASP A 5 -6.44 29.26 2.74
C ASP A 5 -5.02 29.53 2.22
N THR A 6 -4.63 28.92 1.08
CA THR A 6 -3.23 28.91 0.64
C THR A 6 -3.11 29.09 -0.87
N ILE A 7 -2.11 29.87 -1.31
CA ILE A 7 -1.63 29.90 -2.68
C ILE A 7 -0.18 29.42 -2.67
N VAL A 8 0.14 28.42 -3.51
CA VAL A 8 1.51 28.00 -3.78
C VAL A 8 1.93 28.53 -5.13
N VAL A 9 3.08 29.20 -5.21
CA VAL A 9 3.68 29.74 -6.43
C VAL A 9 5.00 29.06 -6.69
N ALA A 10 5.22 28.57 -7.91
CA ALA A 10 6.49 27.98 -8.31
C ALA A 10 6.73 28.15 -9.83
N PRO A 11 8.00 28.09 -10.28
CA PRO A 11 8.32 28.19 -11.71
C PRO A 11 7.82 26.99 -12.51
N HIS A 12 7.66 25.80 -11.88
CA HIS A 12 7.31 24.56 -12.57
C HIS A 12 6.27 23.77 -11.79
N PHE A 13 5.12 23.48 -12.42
CA PHE A 13 4.11 22.55 -11.94
C PHE A 13 3.92 21.41 -12.94
N TYR A 14 3.80 20.20 -12.44
CA TYR A 14 3.45 19.00 -13.19
C TYR A 14 2.21 18.39 -12.53
N THR A 15 1.04 18.61 -13.13
CA THR A 15 -0.24 18.18 -12.52
C THR A 15 -0.57 16.72 -12.78
N MET A 16 0.09 16.10 -13.75
CA MET A 16 -0.22 14.76 -14.28
C MET A 16 -1.66 14.65 -14.83
N GLU A 17 -2.28 15.77 -15.18
CA GLU A 17 -3.60 15.82 -15.79
C GLU A 17 -3.54 16.21 -17.27
N GLY A 18 -4.49 15.71 -18.06
CA GLY A 18 -4.61 16.05 -19.48
C GLY A 18 -3.60 15.37 -20.38
N ALA A 19 -3.19 16.06 -21.44
CA ALA A 19 -2.21 15.54 -22.38
C ALA A 19 -0.77 15.68 -21.82
N GLY A 20 0.01 14.62 -21.93
CA GLY A 20 1.37 14.57 -21.40
C GLY A 20 1.40 14.54 -19.89
N VAL A 21 2.24 15.37 -19.29
CA VAL A 21 2.46 15.44 -17.82
C VAL A 21 1.76 16.64 -17.16
N GLY A 22 0.89 17.34 -17.89
CA GLY A 22 0.19 18.53 -17.38
C GLY A 22 1.14 19.61 -16.88
N TYR A 23 2.13 19.98 -17.70
CA TYR A 23 3.14 20.98 -17.33
C TYR A 23 2.63 22.40 -17.44
N HIS A 24 2.88 23.20 -16.40
CA HIS A 24 2.65 24.66 -16.37
C HIS A 24 3.93 25.36 -15.92
N SER A 25 4.37 26.37 -16.69
CA SER A 25 5.45 27.27 -16.33
C SER A 25 4.92 28.53 -15.66
N ASP A 26 5.70 29.12 -14.74
CA ASP A 26 5.33 30.30 -13.95
C ASP A 26 3.87 30.22 -13.44
N ALA A 27 3.63 29.22 -12.63
CA ALA A 27 2.29 28.83 -12.25
C ALA A 27 2.02 29.04 -10.75
N ALA A 28 0.73 28.99 -10.41
CA ALA A 28 0.27 28.98 -9.04
C ALA A 28 -0.83 27.93 -8.84
N MET A 29 -0.98 27.49 -7.60
CA MET A 29 -2.00 26.56 -7.13
C MET A 29 -2.81 27.21 -6.02
N ALA A 30 -4.12 27.31 -6.20
CA ALA A 30 -5.07 27.76 -5.19
C ALA A 30 -5.59 26.57 -4.38
N VAL A 31 -5.50 26.64 -3.06
CA VAL A 31 -5.94 25.60 -2.11
C VAL A 31 -6.89 26.18 -1.09
N ASP A 32 -8.01 25.50 -0.84
CA ASP A 32 -9.02 25.90 0.13
C ASP A 32 -9.66 24.65 0.78
N GLY A 33 -9.79 24.63 2.11
CA GLY A 33 -10.33 23.48 2.84
C GLY A 33 -9.58 22.18 2.61
N GLY A 34 -8.26 22.24 2.38
CA GLY A 34 -7.41 21.09 2.10
C GLY A 34 -7.59 20.47 0.71
N LYS A 35 -8.20 21.23 -0.23
CA LYS A 35 -8.43 20.80 -1.62
C LYS A 35 -7.81 21.77 -2.59
N ILE A 36 -7.21 21.26 -3.67
CA ILE A 36 -6.77 22.06 -4.81
C ILE A 36 -8.02 22.54 -5.55
N LEU A 37 -8.18 23.85 -5.67
CA LEU A 37 -9.27 24.46 -6.43
C LEU A 37 -8.91 24.65 -7.89
N LYS A 38 -7.67 25.12 -8.13
CA LYS A 38 -7.19 25.45 -9.48
C LYS A 38 -5.67 25.44 -9.50
N VAL A 39 -5.10 24.96 -10.60
CA VAL A 39 -3.70 25.15 -10.96
C VAL A 39 -3.67 25.84 -12.31
N GLY A 40 -2.80 26.83 -12.50
CA GLY A 40 -2.70 27.54 -13.77
C GLY A 40 -1.69 28.69 -13.75
N ASN A 41 -1.79 29.56 -14.73
CA ASN A 41 -0.91 30.72 -14.83
C ASN A 41 -0.93 31.55 -13.54
N ARG A 42 0.24 31.95 -13.07
CA ARG A 42 0.41 32.71 -11.82
C ARG A 42 -0.42 33.99 -11.79
N ALA A 43 -0.39 34.78 -12.88
CA ALA A 43 -1.09 36.06 -12.91
C ALA A 43 -2.62 35.87 -12.85
N GLU A 44 -3.15 34.83 -13.50
CA GLU A 44 -4.59 34.50 -13.46
C GLU A 44 -5.04 34.10 -12.07
N ILE A 45 -4.28 33.21 -11.41
CA ILE A 45 -4.60 32.74 -10.05
C ILE A 45 -4.56 33.91 -9.07
N LEU A 46 -3.55 34.78 -9.13
CA LEU A 46 -3.42 35.93 -8.24
C LEU A 46 -4.47 37.03 -8.52
N ALA A 47 -5.02 37.08 -9.73
CA ALA A 47 -6.14 37.99 -10.04
C ALA A 47 -7.48 37.45 -9.50
N GLU A 48 -7.64 36.11 -9.43
CA GLU A 48 -8.90 35.48 -9.02
C GLU A 48 -9.00 35.28 -7.49
N TYR A 49 -7.86 34.94 -6.83
CA TYR A 49 -7.81 34.55 -5.42
C TYR A 49 -6.90 35.46 -4.59
N THR A 50 -7.24 35.59 -3.29
CA THR A 50 -6.36 36.07 -2.22
C THR A 50 -6.26 34.99 -1.15
N ALA A 51 -5.08 34.76 -0.58
CA ALA A 51 -4.85 33.69 0.38
C ALA A 51 -4.44 34.23 1.75
N GLU A 52 -4.73 33.45 2.81
CA GLU A 52 -4.21 33.70 4.15
C GLU A 52 -2.71 33.41 4.20
N GLU A 53 -2.26 32.39 3.48
CA GLU A 53 -0.86 32.01 3.36
C GLU A 53 -0.44 31.97 1.89
N MET A 54 0.74 32.56 1.58
CA MET A 54 1.37 32.47 0.27
C MET A 54 2.73 31.79 0.41
N ILE A 55 2.89 30.64 -0.26
CA ILE A 55 4.14 29.88 -0.32
C ILE A 55 4.78 30.12 -1.68
N THR A 56 5.93 30.79 -1.70
CA THR A 56 6.70 31.04 -2.92
C THR A 56 7.94 30.15 -2.96
N LEU A 57 8.07 29.39 -4.04
CA LEU A 57 9.10 28.36 -4.24
C LEU A 57 9.94 28.71 -5.49
N ASP A 58 10.94 29.58 -5.36
CA ASP A 58 11.67 30.15 -6.51
C ASP A 58 12.50 29.14 -7.31
N HIS A 59 12.95 28.04 -6.69
CA HIS A 59 13.85 27.04 -7.30
C HIS A 59 13.31 25.61 -7.19
N HIS A 60 12.01 25.45 -7.12
CA HIS A 60 11.36 24.15 -6.90
C HIS A 60 10.41 23.82 -8.05
N MET A 61 10.15 22.53 -8.21
CA MET A 61 9.02 22.04 -8.98
C MET A 61 7.95 21.49 -8.03
N VAL A 62 6.69 21.64 -8.41
CA VAL A 62 5.55 21.09 -7.68
C VAL A 62 5.01 19.88 -8.44
N LEU A 63 4.85 18.79 -7.73
CA LEU A 63 4.38 17.49 -8.23
C LEU A 63 3.26 16.99 -7.33
N PRO A 64 2.33 16.14 -7.83
CA PRO A 64 1.49 15.34 -6.95
C PRO A 64 2.36 14.49 -6.01
N GLY A 65 1.90 14.28 -4.77
CA GLY A 65 2.60 13.42 -3.83
C GLY A 65 2.73 11.99 -4.39
N PHE A 66 3.87 11.35 -4.14
CA PHE A 66 4.13 10.00 -4.62
C PHE A 66 3.18 9.00 -3.98
N ILE A 67 2.87 7.94 -4.72
CA ILE A 67 2.07 6.81 -4.28
C ILE A 67 2.97 5.58 -4.28
N ASP A 68 3.24 5.03 -3.10
CA ASP A 68 3.86 3.72 -2.99
C ASP A 68 2.75 2.67 -3.06
N GLY A 69 2.73 1.91 -4.16
CA GLY A 69 1.66 0.96 -4.46
C GLY A 69 1.77 -0.35 -3.69
N HIS A 70 2.96 -0.70 -3.19
CA HIS A 70 3.18 -1.93 -2.43
C HIS A 70 4.45 -1.85 -1.58
N MET A 71 4.29 -2.02 -0.28
CA MET A 71 5.40 -2.04 0.66
C MET A 71 5.10 -2.98 1.84
N HIS A 72 6.16 -3.30 2.59
CA HIS A 72 6.10 -4.06 3.85
C HIS A 72 6.83 -3.25 4.92
N THR A 73 6.13 -2.31 5.54
CA THR A 73 6.76 -1.38 6.49
C THR A 73 7.40 -2.09 7.69
N ALA A 74 6.82 -3.20 8.16
CA ALA A 74 7.34 -3.98 9.27
C ALA A 74 8.72 -4.60 8.97
N CYS A 75 9.06 -4.80 7.69
CA CYS A 75 10.36 -5.34 7.26
C CYS A 75 11.47 -4.28 7.18
N ASN A 76 11.19 -3.01 7.49
CA ASN A 76 12.19 -1.94 7.35
C ASN A 76 13.47 -2.17 8.17
N ILE A 77 13.34 -2.76 9.36
CA ILE A 77 14.50 -3.07 10.22
C ILE A 77 15.35 -4.25 9.69
N MET A 78 14.84 -4.99 8.70
CA MET A 78 15.59 -6.04 7.99
C MET A 78 16.50 -5.46 6.89
N ARG A 79 16.54 -4.17 6.71
CA ARG A 79 17.28 -3.50 5.64
C ARG A 79 18.72 -4.01 5.52
N GLY A 80 19.08 -4.51 4.34
CA GLY A 80 20.41 -5.06 4.04
C GLY A 80 20.64 -6.51 4.46
N LEU A 81 19.76 -7.14 5.25
CA LEU A 81 19.97 -8.50 5.75
C LEU A 81 19.64 -9.61 4.74
N ALA A 82 18.82 -9.30 3.74
CA ALA A 82 18.36 -10.28 2.73
C ALA A 82 18.82 -9.95 1.31
N GLN A 83 19.83 -9.10 1.17
CA GLN A 83 20.39 -8.72 -0.12
C GLN A 83 21.38 -9.77 -0.62
N ASP A 84 21.44 -9.94 -1.94
CA ASP A 84 22.40 -10.79 -2.64
C ASP A 84 22.39 -12.26 -2.22
N THR A 85 21.23 -12.78 -1.81
CA THR A 85 21.04 -14.20 -1.47
C THR A 85 20.10 -14.87 -2.47
N ASN A 86 20.45 -16.10 -2.92
CA ASN A 86 19.62 -16.86 -3.86
C ASN A 86 18.27 -17.33 -3.27
N SER A 87 18.09 -17.28 -1.97
CA SER A 87 16.90 -17.75 -1.26
C SER A 87 16.57 -16.79 -0.11
N TRP A 88 16.36 -15.53 -0.43
CA TRP A 88 16.15 -14.45 0.52
C TRP A 88 15.00 -14.73 1.53
N MET A 89 13.96 -15.44 1.11
CA MET A 89 12.88 -15.85 2.03
C MET A 89 13.37 -16.80 3.11
N MET A 90 14.25 -17.75 2.77
CA MET A 90 14.76 -18.73 3.72
C MET A 90 15.90 -18.18 4.58
N PHE A 91 16.81 -17.43 4.00
CA PHE A 91 18.03 -16.96 4.68
C PHE A 91 17.93 -15.53 5.23
N GLY A 92 16.97 -14.76 4.77
CA GLY A 92 16.72 -13.40 5.24
C GLY A 92 15.40 -13.28 6.02
N LEU A 93 14.26 -13.46 5.34
CA LEU A 93 12.95 -13.19 5.94
C LEU A 93 12.60 -14.14 7.08
N GLN A 94 12.84 -15.45 6.93
CA GLN A 94 12.45 -16.41 7.97
C GLN A 94 13.27 -16.26 9.27
N PRO A 95 14.60 -16.10 9.25
CA PRO A 95 15.37 -15.76 10.43
C PRO A 95 14.92 -14.45 11.08
N PHE A 96 14.63 -13.43 10.27
CA PHE A 96 14.09 -12.17 10.73
C PHE A 96 12.74 -12.37 11.44
N ASP A 97 11.80 -13.07 10.83
CA ASP A 97 10.49 -13.36 11.41
C ASP A 97 10.56 -14.08 12.75
N ASN A 98 11.58 -14.93 12.94
CA ASN A 98 11.79 -15.66 14.19
C ASN A 98 12.50 -14.84 15.27
N ALA A 99 13.28 -13.82 14.89
CA ALA A 99 14.10 -13.03 15.80
C ALA A 99 13.41 -11.75 16.30
N VAL A 100 12.48 -11.20 15.51
CA VAL A 100 11.90 -9.88 15.76
C VAL A 100 10.54 -9.99 16.42
N ASN A 101 10.35 -9.26 17.51
CA ASN A 101 9.07 -9.18 18.21
C ASN A 101 8.15 -8.10 17.61
N ASP A 102 6.91 -8.02 18.12
CA ASP A 102 5.89 -7.10 17.61
C ASP A 102 6.23 -5.63 17.81
N GLU A 103 6.87 -5.28 18.93
CA GLU A 103 7.27 -3.90 19.25
C GLU A 103 8.35 -3.40 18.28
N GLU A 104 9.31 -4.26 17.98
CA GLU A 104 10.38 -3.97 17.01
C GLU A 104 9.81 -3.82 15.59
N ARG A 105 8.86 -4.68 15.18
CA ARG A 105 8.16 -4.54 13.89
C ARG A 105 7.40 -3.22 13.80
N ASP A 106 6.69 -2.86 14.87
CA ASP A 106 5.96 -1.59 14.94
C ASP A 106 6.90 -0.39 14.85
N ALA A 107 8.03 -0.43 15.54
CA ALA A 107 9.07 0.59 15.44
C ALA A 107 9.62 0.70 14.00
N GLY A 108 9.89 -0.45 13.35
CA GLY A 108 10.29 -0.50 11.94
C GLY A 108 9.26 0.13 11.01
N SER A 109 7.98 -0.19 11.21
CA SER A 109 6.88 0.39 10.44
C SER A 109 6.81 1.91 10.58
N ARG A 110 6.95 2.43 11.79
CA ARG A 110 6.95 3.88 12.04
C ARG A 110 8.10 4.59 11.32
N VAL A 111 9.30 4.00 11.36
CA VAL A 111 10.46 4.55 10.64
C VAL A 111 10.22 4.55 9.14
N ALA A 112 9.74 3.42 8.56
CA ALA A 112 9.44 3.33 7.14
C ALA A 112 8.42 4.37 6.67
N ILE A 113 7.34 4.55 7.44
CA ILE A 113 6.30 5.55 7.12
C ILE A 113 6.88 6.97 7.17
N LEU A 114 7.68 7.30 8.18
CA LEU A 114 8.32 8.62 8.29
C LEU A 114 9.31 8.88 7.15
N GLU A 115 10.12 7.88 6.78
CA GLU A 115 11.03 7.98 5.63
C GLU A 115 10.26 8.20 4.32
N ALA A 116 9.19 7.43 4.08
CA ALA A 116 8.34 7.56 2.90
C ALA A 116 7.71 8.97 2.81
N VAL A 117 7.12 9.45 3.91
CA VAL A 117 6.53 10.81 3.95
C VAL A 117 7.58 11.89 3.72
N ARG A 118 8.77 11.77 4.32
CA ARG A 118 9.89 12.71 4.09
C ARG A 118 10.43 12.67 2.67
N ALA A 119 10.31 11.54 1.99
CA ALA A 119 10.65 11.39 0.57
C ALA A 119 9.57 11.89 -0.40
N GLY A 120 8.44 12.39 0.12
CA GLY A 120 7.33 12.91 -0.70
C GLY A 120 6.22 11.90 -1.01
N THR A 121 6.24 10.71 -0.41
CA THR A 121 5.16 9.73 -0.52
C THR A 121 3.98 10.17 0.34
N THR A 122 2.83 10.38 -0.26
CA THR A 122 1.60 10.81 0.42
C THR A 122 0.58 9.70 0.59
N THR A 123 0.72 8.60 -0.17
CA THR A 123 -0.14 7.42 -0.10
C THR A 123 0.70 6.16 -0.03
N LEU A 124 0.41 5.31 0.95
CA LEU A 124 1.16 4.10 1.27
C LEU A 124 0.29 2.87 0.99
N GLY A 125 0.73 1.96 0.14
CA GLY A 125 0.12 0.66 -0.09
C GLY A 125 0.79 -0.40 0.78
N ASP A 126 0.45 -0.50 2.06
CA ASP A 126 1.12 -1.40 2.99
C ASP A 126 0.37 -2.72 3.19
N TYR A 127 1.13 -3.79 3.35
CA TYR A 127 0.65 -5.15 3.40
C TYR A 127 1.45 -5.99 4.40
N ASP A 128 0.83 -6.41 5.51
CA ASP A 128 1.44 -7.32 6.49
C ASP A 128 0.38 -7.98 7.39
N SER A 129 0.83 -8.73 8.40
CA SER A 129 -0.03 -9.52 9.30
C SER A 129 -0.66 -8.73 10.45
N LYS A 130 -0.12 -7.58 10.84
CA LYS A 130 -0.56 -6.79 12.01
C LYS A 130 -0.66 -5.30 11.66
N MET A 131 -1.74 -4.91 10.99
CA MET A 131 -1.86 -3.60 10.37
C MET A 131 -2.57 -2.54 11.22
N GLU A 132 -3.05 -2.87 12.41
CA GLU A 132 -3.80 -1.93 13.24
C GLU A 132 -2.94 -0.74 13.70
N ASN A 133 -1.72 -1.01 14.21
CA ASN A 133 -0.79 0.03 14.64
C ASN A 133 -0.30 0.89 13.47
N VAL A 134 -0.16 0.29 12.29
CA VAL A 134 0.17 0.99 11.04
C VAL A 134 -0.94 1.98 10.68
N CYS A 135 -2.22 1.56 10.71
CA CYS A 135 -3.35 2.45 10.49
C CYS A 135 -3.36 3.63 11.49
N ALA A 136 -3.15 3.35 12.78
CA ALA A 136 -3.10 4.37 13.82
C ALA A 136 -1.95 5.37 13.61
N PHE A 137 -0.79 4.88 13.16
CA PHE A 137 0.35 5.75 12.91
C PHE A 137 0.18 6.57 11.63
N ILE A 138 -0.38 6.00 10.56
CA ILE A 138 -0.74 6.72 9.33
C ILE A 138 -1.72 7.87 9.65
N ASP A 139 -2.73 7.62 10.50
CA ASP A 139 -3.65 8.68 10.94
C ASP A 139 -2.91 9.79 11.70
N LYS A 140 -2.03 9.42 12.63
CA LYS A 140 -1.24 10.35 13.44
C LYS A 140 -0.33 11.26 12.60
N VAL A 141 0.31 10.72 11.56
CA VAL A 141 1.24 11.51 10.70
C VAL A 141 0.51 12.25 9.57
N GLY A 142 -0.78 12.01 9.37
CA GLY A 142 -1.58 12.68 8.35
C GLY A 142 -1.45 12.10 6.94
N ALA A 143 -0.78 10.97 6.76
CA ALA A 143 -0.63 10.30 5.47
C ALA A 143 -1.93 9.59 5.03
N ARG A 144 -1.93 9.05 3.82
CA ARG A 144 -2.98 8.18 3.27
C ARG A 144 -2.49 6.74 3.25
N GLY A 145 -3.39 5.78 3.49
CA GLY A 145 -3.06 4.35 3.45
C GLY A 145 -4.10 3.53 2.68
N ASN A 146 -3.61 2.68 1.78
CA ASN A 146 -4.33 1.55 1.22
C ASN A 146 -3.76 0.29 1.90
N ILE A 147 -4.40 -0.15 2.98
CA ILE A 147 -3.84 -1.11 3.92
C ILE A 147 -4.51 -2.46 3.76
N ALA A 148 -3.70 -3.51 3.63
CA ALA A 148 -4.17 -4.88 3.52
C ALA A 148 -3.57 -5.76 4.63
N GLN A 149 -4.41 -6.47 5.38
CA GLN A 149 -3.93 -7.44 6.35
C GLN A 149 -3.87 -8.83 5.72
N THR A 150 -2.77 -9.54 5.96
CA THR A 150 -2.51 -10.86 5.38
C THR A 150 -3.61 -11.87 5.73
N ILE A 151 -4.16 -12.51 4.69
CA ILE A 151 -5.03 -13.69 4.78
C ILE A 151 -4.23 -14.89 4.27
N ARG A 152 -4.12 -15.92 5.09
CA ARG A 152 -3.32 -17.09 4.79
C ARG A 152 -3.98 -18.34 5.39
N ALA A 153 -4.11 -19.39 4.58
CA ALA A 153 -4.51 -20.73 4.99
C ALA A 153 -3.34 -21.74 4.93
N ALA A 154 -2.28 -21.42 4.20
CA ALA A 154 -1.10 -22.28 4.12
C ALA A 154 -0.41 -22.41 5.47
N LYS A 155 -0.21 -23.65 5.95
CA LYS A 155 0.45 -23.94 7.23
C LYS A 155 1.84 -23.31 7.30
N ARG A 156 2.23 -22.84 8.49
CA ARG A 156 3.56 -22.27 8.74
C ARG A 156 4.55 -23.38 9.10
N ARG A 157 5.20 -23.96 8.08
CA ARG A 157 6.31 -24.91 8.23
C ARG A 157 7.31 -24.75 7.09
N VAL A 158 8.45 -25.40 7.22
CA VAL A 158 9.42 -25.50 6.11
C VAL A 158 8.88 -26.48 5.07
N TYR A 159 8.85 -26.07 3.82
CA TYR A 159 8.47 -26.87 2.68
C TYR A 159 9.67 -27.14 1.79
N GLN A 160 9.82 -28.36 1.33
CA GLN A 160 10.90 -28.73 0.41
C GLN A 160 10.62 -28.20 -1.01
N PRO A 161 11.66 -28.06 -1.86
CA PRO A 161 11.46 -27.76 -3.27
C PRO A 161 10.48 -28.74 -3.95
N GLY A 162 9.51 -28.22 -4.68
CA GLY A 162 8.46 -29.02 -5.33
C GLY A 162 7.32 -29.49 -4.42
N GLU A 163 7.39 -29.24 -3.12
CA GLU A 163 6.31 -29.54 -2.18
C GLU A 163 5.23 -28.46 -2.22
N LEU A 164 3.96 -28.86 -2.31
CA LEU A 164 2.83 -27.94 -2.28
C LEU A 164 2.51 -27.51 -0.84
N TYR A 165 1.90 -26.33 -0.71
CA TYR A 165 1.38 -25.89 0.58
C TYR A 165 0.20 -26.76 1.02
N GLU A 166 0.21 -27.13 2.29
CA GLU A 166 -0.94 -27.70 2.98
C GLU A 166 -1.78 -26.58 3.58
N PHE A 167 -3.10 -26.69 3.44
CA PHE A 167 -4.01 -25.68 3.97
C PHE A 167 -4.57 -26.10 5.35
N ASP A 168 -4.79 -25.09 6.16
CA ASP A 168 -5.51 -25.15 7.44
C ASP A 168 -6.68 -24.15 7.35
N ASP A 169 -7.89 -24.70 7.23
CA ASP A 169 -9.09 -23.90 7.04
C ASP A 169 -9.40 -23.02 8.26
N ALA A 170 -9.11 -23.49 9.47
CA ALA A 170 -9.33 -22.71 10.69
C ALA A 170 -8.41 -21.49 10.73
N MET A 171 -7.13 -21.65 10.35
CA MET A 171 -6.18 -20.55 10.23
C MET A 171 -6.61 -19.58 9.11
N GLY A 172 -7.12 -20.10 7.99
CA GLY A 172 -7.66 -19.30 6.89
C GLY A 172 -8.82 -18.42 7.35
N GLU A 173 -9.78 -19.02 8.06
CA GLU A 173 -10.93 -18.31 8.63
C GLU A 173 -10.53 -17.23 9.62
N GLU A 174 -9.65 -17.56 10.56
CA GLU A 174 -9.19 -16.61 11.55
C GLU A 174 -8.49 -15.42 10.89
N SER A 175 -7.66 -15.66 9.86
CA SER A 175 -6.97 -14.59 9.15
C SER A 175 -7.92 -13.72 8.31
N LEU A 176 -8.95 -14.31 7.69
CA LEU A 176 -10.01 -13.57 7.01
C LEU A 176 -10.80 -12.69 7.99
N ASN A 177 -11.18 -13.24 9.14
CA ASN A 177 -11.92 -12.50 10.17
C ASN A 177 -11.09 -11.33 10.71
N ARG A 178 -9.79 -11.50 10.94
CA ARG A 178 -8.90 -10.38 11.34
C ARG A 178 -8.87 -9.27 10.29
N ASN A 179 -8.88 -9.59 8.99
CA ASN A 179 -8.95 -8.56 7.95
C ASN A 179 -10.33 -7.88 7.92
N ILE A 180 -11.42 -8.62 8.16
CA ILE A 180 -12.77 -8.06 8.29
C ILE A 180 -12.85 -7.10 9.48
N ASP A 181 -12.28 -7.46 10.62
CA ASP A 181 -12.25 -6.62 11.82
C ASP A 181 -11.44 -5.34 11.57
N LEU A 182 -10.29 -5.44 10.91
CA LEU A 182 -9.51 -4.28 10.50
C LEU A 182 -10.34 -3.37 9.58
N TYR A 183 -11.05 -3.95 8.61
CA TYR A 183 -11.94 -3.20 7.71
C TYR A 183 -13.02 -2.45 8.50
N ASN A 184 -13.72 -3.15 9.38
CA ASN A 184 -14.80 -2.56 10.19
C ASN A 184 -14.30 -1.42 11.07
N LYS A 185 -13.07 -1.53 11.59
CA LYS A 185 -12.46 -0.55 12.48
C LYS A 185 -11.88 0.66 11.74
N TRP A 186 -11.20 0.44 10.62
CA TRP A 186 -10.33 1.46 10.02
C TRP A 186 -10.75 1.95 8.63
N ASN A 187 -11.61 1.23 7.90
CA ASN A 187 -11.98 1.67 6.56
C ASN A 187 -12.71 3.03 6.61
N ASN A 188 -12.27 3.96 5.78
CA ASN A 188 -12.73 5.35 5.71
C ASN A 188 -12.47 6.19 6.99
N LYS A 189 -11.66 5.73 7.93
CA LYS A 189 -11.20 6.54 9.05
C LYS A 189 -10.20 7.63 8.62
N ALA A 190 -9.78 8.46 9.59
CA ALA A 190 -8.85 9.57 9.32
C ALA A 190 -9.37 10.54 8.23
N GLY A 191 -10.66 10.89 8.26
CA GLY A 191 -11.26 11.74 7.23
C GLY A 191 -11.28 11.09 5.83
N GLY A 192 -11.35 9.77 5.75
CA GLY A 192 -11.34 9.00 4.50
C GLY A 192 -9.96 8.72 3.92
N ARG A 193 -8.88 9.07 4.64
CA ARG A 193 -7.49 8.85 4.20
C ARG A 193 -7.04 7.39 4.29
N ILE A 194 -7.68 6.57 5.12
CA ILE A 194 -7.38 5.14 5.28
C ILE A 194 -8.43 4.31 4.56
N LYS A 195 -7.98 3.44 3.66
CA LYS A 195 -8.78 2.44 2.96
C LYS A 195 -8.24 1.06 3.29
N ILE A 196 -9.14 0.14 3.61
CA ILE A 196 -8.77 -1.23 3.92
C ILE A 196 -9.11 -2.13 2.74
N LEU A 197 -8.10 -2.87 2.29
CA LEU A 197 -8.19 -3.89 1.25
C LEU A 197 -8.11 -5.27 1.89
N PHE A 198 -8.44 -6.30 1.12
CA PHE A 198 -8.29 -7.68 1.57
C PHE A 198 -6.97 -8.24 1.03
N GLY A 199 -6.18 -8.85 1.92
CA GLY A 199 -4.80 -9.24 1.65
C GLY A 199 -4.56 -10.75 1.58
N PRO A 200 -5.14 -11.53 0.61
CA PRO A 200 -4.63 -12.88 0.41
C PRO A 200 -3.14 -12.82 0.10
N GLN A 201 -2.33 -13.66 0.78
CA GLN A 201 -0.88 -13.58 0.67
C GLN A 201 -0.38 -13.87 -0.74
N GLY A 202 -1.04 -14.79 -1.41
CA GLY A 202 -0.87 -15.19 -2.80
C GLY A 202 -1.94 -16.21 -3.12
N ALA A 203 -2.17 -16.51 -4.38
CA ALA A 203 -3.16 -17.49 -4.79
C ALA A 203 -2.81 -18.92 -4.33
N ASP A 204 -1.52 -19.20 -4.10
CA ASP A 204 -1.00 -20.46 -3.58
C ASP A 204 -1.05 -20.57 -2.04
N PHE A 205 -1.26 -19.46 -1.32
CA PHE A 205 -1.33 -19.42 0.14
C PHE A 205 -2.73 -19.60 0.71
N VAL A 206 -3.75 -19.67 -0.14
CA VAL A 206 -5.15 -19.89 0.23
C VAL A 206 -5.77 -20.96 -0.65
N SER A 207 -6.77 -21.69 -0.12
CA SER A 207 -7.51 -22.65 -0.95
C SER A 207 -8.42 -21.94 -1.96
N PRO A 208 -8.84 -22.62 -3.06
CA PRO A 208 -9.82 -22.08 -3.98
C PRO A 208 -11.11 -21.61 -3.30
N GLU A 209 -11.60 -22.39 -2.35
CA GLU A 209 -12.79 -22.09 -1.55
C GLU A 209 -12.60 -20.82 -0.72
N MET A 210 -11.43 -20.68 -0.08
CA MET A 210 -11.09 -19.49 0.69
C MET A 210 -10.99 -18.25 -0.22
N LEU A 211 -10.42 -18.39 -1.42
CA LEU A 211 -10.35 -17.29 -2.38
C LEU A 211 -11.75 -16.81 -2.81
N LEU A 212 -12.69 -17.73 -3.03
CA LEU A 212 -14.09 -17.37 -3.31
C LEU A 212 -14.75 -16.65 -2.13
N ARG A 213 -14.44 -17.04 -0.89
CA ARG A 213 -14.94 -16.38 0.32
C ARG A 213 -14.37 -14.97 0.47
N ILE A 214 -13.07 -14.80 0.20
CA ILE A 214 -12.43 -13.47 0.16
C ILE A 214 -13.11 -12.60 -0.91
N GLN A 215 -13.31 -13.13 -2.13
CA GLN A 215 -13.99 -12.42 -3.20
C GLN A 215 -15.40 -11.97 -2.78
N LYS A 216 -16.17 -12.84 -2.12
CA LYS A 216 -17.50 -12.50 -1.59
C LYS A 216 -17.41 -11.36 -0.58
N ALA A 217 -16.50 -11.46 0.40
CA ALA A 217 -16.31 -10.43 1.44
C ALA A 217 -15.92 -9.07 0.84
N VAL A 218 -15.10 -9.07 -0.20
CA VAL A 218 -14.68 -7.88 -0.96
C VAL A 218 -15.85 -7.24 -1.68
N LYS A 219 -16.66 -8.04 -2.41
CA LYS A 219 -17.85 -7.56 -3.14
C LYS A 219 -18.89 -6.94 -2.21
N GLU A 220 -19.18 -7.61 -1.09
CA GLU A 220 -20.14 -7.14 -0.09
C GLU A 220 -19.75 -5.79 0.52
N ARG A 221 -18.45 -5.49 0.59
CA ARG A 221 -17.90 -4.26 1.19
C ARG A 221 -17.50 -3.20 0.18
N GLY A 222 -17.58 -3.48 -1.11
CA GLY A 222 -17.19 -2.55 -2.17
C GLY A 222 -15.71 -2.15 -2.12
N THR A 223 -14.84 -3.06 -1.62
CA THR A 223 -13.40 -2.84 -1.53
C THR A 223 -12.64 -3.63 -2.61
N LYS A 224 -11.32 -3.76 -2.46
CA LYS A 224 -10.43 -4.42 -3.42
C LYS A 224 -9.53 -5.43 -2.75
N ILE A 225 -8.80 -6.21 -3.55
CA ILE A 225 -7.77 -7.15 -3.12
C ILE A 225 -6.40 -6.53 -3.38
N HIS A 226 -5.48 -6.75 -2.45
CA HIS A 226 -4.05 -6.48 -2.56
C HIS A 226 -3.30 -7.77 -2.25
N MET A 227 -2.60 -8.35 -3.20
CA MET A 227 -1.92 -9.64 -3.00
C MET A 227 -0.66 -9.75 -3.86
N HIS A 228 0.22 -10.70 -3.48
CA HIS A 228 1.35 -11.09 -4.31
C HIS A 228 0.91 -12.01 -5.43
N VAL A 229 1.56 -11.90 -6.58
CA VAL A 229 1.32 -12.75 -7.77
C VAL A 229 2.66 -13.10 -8.40
N GLN A 230 2.83 -14.34 -8.80
CA GLN A 230 4.04 -14.88 -9.41
C GLN A 230 5.30 -14.74 -8.52
N GLN A 231 5.14 -15.03 -7.23
CA GLN A 231 6.20 -14.89 -6.24
C GLN A 231 7.27 -15.98 -6.32
N GLY A 232 6.99 -17.10 -6.97
CA GLY A 232 7.95 -18.18 -7.14
C GLY A 232 7.39 -19.43 -7.79
N ASP A 233 8.27 -20.40 -8.04
CA ASP A 233 7.95 -21.63 -8.76
C ASP A 233 6.81 -22.44 -8.11
N ARG A 234 6.74 -22.45 -6.77
CA ARG A 234 5.66 -23.14 -6.05
C ARG A 234 4.29 -22.60 -6.41
N GLU A 235 4.13 -21.29 -6.52
CA GLU A 235 2.87 -20.68 -6.95
C GLU A 235 2.45 -21.22 -8.31
N THR A 236 3.38 -21.28 -9.28
CA THR A 236 3.12 -21.83 -10.61
C THR A 236 2.62 -23.25 -10.52
N TYR A 237 3.33 -24.14 -9.82
CA TYR A 237 2.94 -25.55 -9.70
C TYR A 237 1.63 -25.73 -8.94
N GLN A 238 1.42 -25.01 -7.85
CA GLN A 238 0.25 -25.16 -7.01
C GLN A 238 -1.00 -24.62 -7.70
N ILE A 239 -0.92 -23.48 -8.35
CA ILE A 239 -2.03 -22.90 -9.11
C ILE A 239 -2.38 -23.81 -10.28
N CYS A 240 -1.38 -24.29 -11.01
CA CYS A 240 -1.60 -25.21 -12.11
C CYS A 240 -2.37 -26.46 -11.67
N LEU A 241 -2.00 -27.04 -10.55
CA LEU A 241 -2.64 -28.26 -10.04
C LEU A 241 -4.01 -28.02 -9.38
N LEU A 242 -4.24 -26.84 -8.81
CA LEU A 242 -5.47 -26.54 -8.08
C LEU A 242 -6.54 -25.83 -8.90
N TYR A 243 -6.13 -25.03 -9.88
CA TYR A 243 -7.05 -24.11 -10.57
C TYR A 243 -7.19 -24.33 -12.06
N THR A 244 -6.27 -25.09 -12.68
CA THR A 244 -6.29 -25.34 -14.13
C THR A 244 -6.41 -26.82 -14.46
N SER A 245 -6.49 -27.14 -15.75
CA SER A 245 -6.51 -28.50 -16.25
C SER A 245 -5.23 -29.27 -15.82
N PRO A 246 -5.32 -30.57 -15.59
CA PRO A 246 -4.16 -31.40 -15.21
C PRO A 246 -3.10 -31.55 -16.32
N SER A 247 -3.16 -30.75 -17.38
CA SER A 247 -2.15 -30.77 -18.43
C SER A 247 -0.95 -29.89 -18.09
N PRO A 248 0.27 -30.42 -18.02
CA PRO A 248 1.48 -29.65 -17.81
C PRO A 248 1.75 -28.56 -18.88
N ARG A 249 1.05 -28.63 -20.01
CA ARG A 249 1.16 -27.64 -21.11
C ARG A 249 0.45 -26.33 -20.82
N ASP A 250 -0.52 -26.34 -19.91
CA ASP A 250 -1.27 -25.14 -19.52
C ASP A 250 -0.56 -24.32 -18.42
N CYS A 251 0.60 -24.80 -17.99
CA CYS A 251 1.42 -24.20 -16.93
C CYS A 251 2.68 -23.49 -17.44
N SER A 252 2.86 -23.42 -18.75
CA SER A 252 4.03 -22.80 -19.38
C SER A 252 3.69 -21.44 -20.02
#